data_3c17ea9eb19b9659c221f746cfd7ccd2
#
_entry.id   3c17ea9eb19b9659c221f746cfd7ccd2
#
_cell.length_a   1.000
_cell.length_b   1.000
_cell.length_c   1.000
_cell.angle_alpha   90.00
_cell.angle_beta   90.00
_cell.angle_gamma   90.00
#
_symmetry.space_group_name_H-M   'P 1'
#
loop_
_entity.id
_entity.type
_entity.pdbx_description
1 polymer ?
#
loop_
_entity_poly.entity_id
_entity_poly.type
_entity_poly.pdbx_seq_one_letter_code
_entity_poly.pdbx_strand_id
1 'polypeptide(L)'
;MILLRHGQSEFNLLFTETRKDPGIADPVLTPLGHRQAEAAAEALARRDIRRILVSPYRRAIQTALPVARRLGLGLTVTPLVRERYAFSCDIGSPRSELALAFPEVDFAHLEEVWWPPAEEPAAQVEGRAALFRAEMAALDDWAHTLVVSHWGFIMALTGRSVANGESLEMDPTAPAPAAISWRHP
;
A
#
# COMPACT_ATOMS: atom_id res chain seq x y z
N MET A 1 -7.92 9.67 -8.16
CA MET A 1 -7.88 8.48 -7.28
C MET A 1 -7.48 8.85 -5.87
N ILE A 2 -7.72 7.95 -4.92
CA ILE A 2 -7.33 8.13 -3.52
C ILE A 2 -6.21 7.15 -3.21
N LEU A 3 -5.14 7.63 -2.59
CA LEU A 3 -4.05 6.80 -2.07
C LEU A 3 -4.21 6.74 -0.55
N LEU A 4 -4.16 5.55 0.04
CA LEU A 4 -4.22 5.31 1.48
C LEU A 4 -2.95 4.57 1.91
N ARG A 5 -2.19 5.14 2.82
CA ARG A 5 -1.11 4.42 3.48
C ARG A 5 -1.68 3.45 4.50
N HIS A 6 -1.13 2.22 4.56
CA HIS A 6 -1.52 1.25 5.58
C HIS A 6 -1.44 1.81 7.00
N GLY A 7 -2.26 1.28 7.91
CA GLY A 7 -2.22 1.60 9.34
C GLY A 7 -0.89 1.21 9.99
N GLN A 8 -0.64 1.66 11.22
CA GLN A 8 0.59 1.34 11.96
C GLN A 8 0.78 -0.19 12.05
N SER A 9 1.94 -0.68 11.59
CA SER A 9 2.35 -2.08 11.76
C SER A 9 3.27 -2.26 12.98
N GLU A 10 3.49 -3.51 13.38
CA GLU A 10 4.46 -3.86 14.42
C GLU A 10 5.86 -3.32 14.13
N PHE A 11 6.28 -3.38 12.85
CA PHE A 11 7.54 -2.77 12.42
C PHE A 11 7.53 -1.25 12.66
N ASN A 12 6.47 -0.53 12.26
CA ASN A 12 6.41 0.92 12.45
C ASN A 12 6.52 1.31 13.92
N LEU A 13 5.85 0.57 14.80
CA LEU A 13 5.90 0.81 16.25
C LEU A 13 7.35 0.72 16.75
N LEU A 14 8.03 -0.39 16.54
CA LEU A 14 9.38 -0.64 17.03
C LEU A 14 10.44 0.24 16.34
N PHE A 15 10.32 0.45 15.04
CA PHE A 15 11.24 1.29 14.28
C PHE A 15 11.16 2.77 14.70
N THR A 16 9.98 3.26 15.03
CA THR A 16 9.81 4.64 15.51
C THR A 16 10.54 4.88 16.83
N GLU A 17 10.52 3.89 17.72
CA GLU A 17 11.18 3.98 19.01
C GLU A 17 12.72 3.83 18.93
N THR A 18 13.19 2.91 18.10
CA THR A 18 14.59 2.47 18.11
C THR A 18 15.42 2.97 16.93
N ARG A 19 14.77 3.32 15.82
CA ARG A 19 15.38 3.60 14.51
C ARG A 19 16.27 2.43 14.01
N LYS A 20 16.01 1.22 14.48
CA LYS A 20 16.68 -0.02 14.06
C LYS A 20 15.66 -0.97 13.49
N ASP A 21 16.06 -1.72 12.46
CA ASP A 21 15.25 -2.77 11.88
C ASP A 21 14.99 -3.86 12.93
N PRO A 22 13.74 -4.14 13.32
CA PRO A 22 13.43 -5.16 14.31
C PRO A 22 13.47 -6.60 13.76
N GLY A 23 13.75 -6.81 12.48
CA GLY A 23 13.83 -8.15 11.87
C GLY A 23 12.47 -8.84 11.63
N ILE A 24 11.37 -8.09 11.56
CA ILE A 24 10.02 -8.64 11.40
C ILE A 24 9.63 -8.65 9.90
N ALA A 25 9.55 -9.85 9.32
CA ALA A 25 9.05 -10.04 7.94
C ALA A 25 7.53 -9.88 7.90
N ASP A 26 7.02 -9.21 6.87
CA ASP A 26 5.59 -8.97 6.58
C ASP A 26 4.73 -8.70 7.84
N PRO A 27 5.07 -7.66 8.64
CA PRO A 27 4.42 -7.39 9.92
C PRO A 27 2.92 -7.10 9.75
N VAL A 28 2.13 -7.52 10.74
CA VAL A 28 0.70 -7.21 10.84
C VAL A 28 0.47 -5.81 11.42
N LEU A 29 -0.76 -5.34 11.38
CA LEU A 29 -1.17 -4.10 12.05
C LEU A 29 -1.15 -4.26 13.57
N THR A 30 -0.75 -3.19 14.26
CA THR A 30 -0.95 -3.04 15.70
C THR A 30 -2.43 -2.76 16.02
N PRO A 31 -2.87 -2.83 17.30
CA PRO A 31 -4.20 -2.38 17.69
C PRO A 31 -4.50 -0.93 17.25
N LEU A 32 -3.50 -0.03 17.25
CA LEU A 32 -3.63 1.31 16.71
C LEU A 32 -3.83 1.27 15.18
N GLY A 33 -3.06 0.45 14.48
CA GLY A 33 -3.20 0.29 13.02
C GLY A 33 -4.59 -0.20 12.62
N HIS A 34 -5.17 -1.12 13.37
CA HIS A 34 -6.55 -1.56 13.13
C HIS A 34 -7.56 -0.43 13.34
N ARG A 35 -7.41 0.39 14.40
CA ARG A 35 -8.27 1.57 14.59
C ARG A 35 -8.12 2.60 13.47
N GLN A 36 -6.91 2.80 12.96
CA GLN A 36 -6.65 3.66 11.81
C GLN A 36 -7.33 3.13 10.53
N ALA A 37 -7.32 1.82 10.32
CA ALA A 37 -8.01 1.18 9.19
C ALA A 37 -9.54 1.36 9.27
N GLU A 38 -10.13 1.21 10.45
CA GLU A 38 -11.57 1.47 10.65
C GLU A 38 -11.91 2.96 10.46
N ALA A 39 -11.09 3.88 10.97
CA ALA A 39 -11.29 5.32 10.78
C ALA A 39 -11.20 5.71 9.30
N ALA A 40 -10.25 5.12 8.54
CA ALA A 40 -10.17 5.29 7.10
C ALA A 40 -11.42 4.76 6.38
N ALA A 41 -11.94 3.60 6.80
CA ALA A 41 -13.17 3.04 6.26
C ALA A 41 -14.39 3.96 6.49
N GLU A 42 -14.47 4.60 7.66
CA GLU A 42 -15.51 5.59 7.94
C GLU A 42 -15.38 6.85 7.06
N ALA A 43 -14.18 7.39 6.96
CA ALA A 43 -13.90 8.59 6.16
C ALA A 43 -14.17 8.37 4.67
N LEU A 44 -13.91 7.16 4.17
CA LEU A 44 -14.07 6.80 2.76
C LEU A 44 -15.48 6.28 2.41
N ALA A 45 -16.34 5.99 3.41
CA ALA A 45 -17.66 5.39 3.20
C ALA A 45 -18.61 6.19 2.27
N ARG A 46 -18.40 7.52 2.15
CA ARG A 46 -19.22 8.42 1.32
C ARG A 46 -18.54 8.80 0.01
N ARG A 47 -17.37 8.23 -0.27
CA ARG A 47 -16.63 8.49 -1.52
C ARG A 47 -17.14 7.54 -2.61
N ASP A 48 -17.23 8.03 -3.83
CA ASP A 48 -17.60 7.20 -5.00
C ASP A 48 -16.40 6.33 -5.42
N ILE A 49 -16.08 5.32 -4.59
CA ILE A 49 -15.04 4.33 -4.86
C ILE A 49 -15.71 3.10 -5.46
N ARG A 50 -15.20 2.65 -6.59
CA ARG A 50 -15.71 1.50 -7.36
C ARG A 50 -14.69 0.37 -7.50
N ARG A 51 -13.40 0.64 -7.16
CA ARG A 51 -12.31 -0.31 -7.25
C ARG A 51 -11.31 -0.06 -6.13
N ILE A 52 -10.80 -1.14 -5.53
CA ILE A 52 -9.76 -1.09 -4.52
C ILE A 52 -8.57 -1.90 -5.02
N LEU A 53 -7.45 -1.23 -5.29
CA LEU A 53 -6.16 -1.83 -5.53
C LEU A 53 -5.38 -1.90 -4.23
N VAL A 54 -4.77 -3.04 -3.94
CA VAL A 54 -4.05 -3.23 -2.67
C VAL A 54 -2.73 -3.95 -2.88
N SER A 55 -1.72 -3.50 -2.14
CA SER A 55 -0.44 -4.19 -2.03
C SER A 55 -0.60 -5.55 -1.36
N PRO A 56 0.16 -6.59 -1.77
CA PRO A 56 0.05 -7.93 -1.18
C PRO A 56 0.51 -8.04 0.27
N TYR A 57 1.20 -7.05 0.84
CA TYR A 57 1.64 -7.09 2.24
C TYR A 57 0.45 -7.17 3.21
N ARG A 58 0.56 -8.01 4.25
CA ARG A 58 -0.48 -8.26 5.27
C ARG A 58 -1.02 -6.96 5.86
N ARG A 59 -0.15 -6.01 6.22
CA ARG A 59 -0.52 -4.69 6.76
C ARG A 59 -1.41 -3.87 5.81
N ALA A 60 -1.17 -3.97 4.50
CA ALA A 60 -1.99 -3.27 3.50
C ALA A 60 -3.35 -3.94 3.31
N ILE A 61 -3.38 -5.28 3.23
CA ILE A 61 -4.63 -6.05 3.14
C ILE A 61 -5.51 -5.80 4.37
N GLN A 62 -4.93 -5.88 5.58
CA GLN A 62 -5.65 -5.62 6.83
C GLN A 62 -6.22 -4.19 6.89
N THR A 63 -5.55 -3.22 6.25
CA THR A 63 -6.05 -1.84 6.15
C THR A 63 -7.17 -1.71 5.13
N ALA A 64 -7.09 -2.44 4.01
CA ALA A 64 -8.07 -2.38 2.93
C ALA A 64 -9.39 -3.10 3.27
N LEU A 65 -9.35 -4.19 4.02
CA LEU A 65 -10.51 -5.04 4.31
C LEU A 65 -11.68 -4.29 4.98
N PRO A 66 -11.51 -3.44 6.00
CA PRO A 66 -12.61 -2.65 6.56
C PRO A 66 -13.28 -1.75 5.52
N VAL A 67 -12.49 -1.12 4.64
CA VAL A 67 -13.01 -0.28 3.55
C VAL A 67 -13.80 -1.12 2.56
N ALA A 68 -13.23 -2.25 2.12
CA ALA A 68 -13.86 -3.18 1.17
C ALA A 68 -15.21 -3.69 1.69
N ARG A 69 -15.26 -4.13 2.95
CA ARG A 69 -16.51 -4.59 3.60
C ARG A 69 -17.56 -3.50 3.67
N ARG A 70 -17.16 -2.27 4.02
CA ARG A 70 -18.09 -1.14 4.15
C ARG A 70 -18.67 -0.70 2.80
N LEU A 71 -17.89 -0.80 1.73
CA LEU A 71 -18.32 -0.43 0.37
C LEU A 71 -18.93 -1.60 -0.42
N GLY A 72 -18.87 -2.83 0.09
CA GLY A 72 -19.32 -4.03 -0.62
C GLY A 72 -18.46 -4.35 -1.86
N LEU A 73 -17.16 -4.02 -1.83
CA LEU A 73 -16.21 -4.22 -2.93
C LEU A 73 -15.23 -5.35 -2.63
N GLY A 74 -14.76 -6.03 -3.67
CA GLY A 74 -13.60 -6.92 -3.60
C GLY A 74 -12.28 -6.14 -3.59
N LEU A 75 -11.19 -6.85 -3.24
CA LEU A 75 -9.83 -6.35 -3.33
C LEU A 75 -9.15 -6.88 -4.60
N THR A 76 -8.53 -6.00 -5.37
CA THR A 76 -7.61 -6.38 -6.45
C THR A 76 -6.18 -6.24 -5.93
N VAL A 77 -5.54 -7.36 -5.68
CA VAL A 77 -4.16 -7.39 -5.18
C VAL A 77 -3.18 -7.15 -6.31
N THR A 78 -2.21 -6.26 -6.13
CA THR A 78 -1.18 -6.00 -7.13
C THR A 78 0.18 -5.67 -6.51
N PRO A 79 1.25 -6.41 -6.88
CA PRO A 79 2.61 -6.11 -6.45
C PRO A 79 3.14 -4.77 -6.99
N LEU A 80 2.48 -4.20 -8.00
CA LEU A 80 2.89 -2.92 -8.57
C LEU A 80 2.88 -1.79 -7.54
N VAL A 81 1.95 -1.85 -6.56
CA VAL A 81 1.82 -0.84 -5.50
C VAL A 81 2.47 -1.27 -4.16
N ARG A 82 3.38 -2.27 -4.19
CA ARG A 82 4.14 -2.72 -3.01
C ARG A 82 5.08 -1.64 -2.48
N GLU A 83 5.56 -1.82 -1.25
CA GLU A 83 6.59 -0.97 -0.66
C GLU A 83 7.91 -1.06 -1.42
N ARG A 84 8.76 -0.04 -1.25
CA ARG A 84 10.17 -0.13 -1.59
C ARG A 84 10.84 -1.15 -0.67
N TYR A 85 11.49 -2.16 -1.23
CA TYR A 85 12.23 -3.09 -0.41
C TYR A 85 13.50 -2.42 0.13
N ALA A 86 13.54 -2.15 1.43
CA ALA A 86 14.67 -1.54 2.14
C ALA A 86 14.92 -2.15 3.53
N PHE A 87 13.94 -2.86 4.10
CA PHE A 87 13.97 -3.40 5.45
C PHE A 87 13.40 -4.83 5.49
N SER A 88 13.58 -5.51 6.63
CA SER A 88 13.00 -6.83 6.85
C SER A 88 11.48 -6.88 6.65
N CYS A 89 10.77 -5.81 6.99
CA CYS A 89 9.31 -5.70 6.80
C CYS A 89 8.85 -5.74 5.34
N ASP A 90 9.79 -5.65 4.40
CA ASP A 90 9.53 -5.68 2.96
C ASP A 90 9.81 -7.06 2.35
N ILE A 91 10.17 -8.06 3.17
CA ILE A 91 10.05 -9.48 2.87
C ILE A 91 8.58 -9.84 3.02
N GLY A 92 7.94 -10.29 1.95
CA GLY A 92 6.52 -10.63 1.95
C GLY A 92 6.24 -12.03 2.49
N SER A 93 4.96 -12.32 2.76
CA SER A 93 4.49 -13.69 2.96
C SER A 93 4.25 -14.36 1.61
N PRO A 94 4.58 -15.66 1.45
CA PRO A 94 4.24 -16.43 0.25
C PRO A 94 2.77 -16.35 -0.10
N ARG A 95 2.47 -16.39 -1.40
CA ARG A 95 1.07 -16.36 -1.89
C ARG A 95 0.20 -17.39 -1.19
N SER A 96 0.69 -18.62 -1.01
CA SER A 96 -0.03 -19.72 -0.34
C SER A 96 -0.39 -19.38 1.11
N GLU A 97 0.50 -18.71 1.85
CA GLU A 97 0.24 -18.25 3.21
C GLU A 97 -0.77 -17.09 3.25
N LEU A 98 -0.68 -16.16 2.29
CA LEU A 98 -1.66 -15.07 2.17
C LEU A 98 -3.06 -15.60 1.88
N ALA A 99 -3.19 -16.60 0.99
CA ALA A 99 -4.47 -17.23 0.68
C ALA A 99 -5.09 -17.96 1.89
N LEU A 100 -4.28 -18.53 2.77
CA LEU A 100 -4.75 -19.12 4.03
C LEU A 100 -5.17 -18.06 5.04
N ALA A 101 -4.41 -16.95 5.12
CA ALA A 101 -4.66 -15.88 6.09
C ALA A 101 -5.86 -14.98 5.71
N PHE A 102 -6.16 -14.84 4.42
CA PHE A 102 -7.20 -13.97 3.87
C PHE A 102 -8.03 -14.71 2.81
N PRO A 103 -8.82 -15.72 3.20
CA PRO A 103 -9.54 -16.59 2.25
C PRO A 103 -10.58 -15.86 1.40
N GLU A 104 -10.99 -14.66 1.80
CA GLU A 104 -11.89 -13.79 1.04
C GLU A 104 -11.20 -12.97 -0.08
N VAL A 105 -9.87 -13.06 -0.21
CA VAL A 105 -9.07 -12.30 -1.17
C VAL A 105 -8.48 -13.25 -2.21
N ASP A 106 -8.57 -12.89 -3.49
CA ASP A 106 -7.97 -13.66 -4.58
C ASP A 106 -6.49 -13.32 -4.79
N PHE A 107 -5.62 -14.31 -4.61
CA PHE A 107 -4.18 -14.24 -4.84
C PHE A 107 -3.71 -15.14 -5.99
N ALA A 108 -4.61 -15.81 -6.72
CA ALA A 108 -4.23 -16.85 -7.70
C ALA A 108 -3.31 -16.33 -8.82
N HIS A 109 -3.38 -15.03 -9.12
CA HIS A 109 -2.57 -14.38 -10.15
C HIS A 109 -1.16 -13.98 -9.69
N LEU A 110 -0.85 -14.10 -8.39
CA LEU A 110 0.49 -13.78 -7.86
C LEU A 110 1.44 -14.97 -8.04
N GLU A 111 2.72 -14.64 -8.24
CA GLU A 111 3.80 -15.61 -8.04
C GLU A 111 3.88 -16.00 -6.55
N GLU A 112 4.43 -17.20 -6.24
CA GLU A 112 4.59 -17.65 -4.85
C GLU A 112 5.45 -16.68 -4.05
N VAL A 113 6.54 -16.17 -4.66
CA VAL A 113 7.40 -15.11 -4.14
C VAL A 113 7.21 -13.88 -5.03
N TRP A 114 6.38 -12.93 -4.61
CA TRP A 114 5.97 -11.75 -5.38
C TRP A 114 6.79 -10.49 -5.05
N TRP A 115 7.59 -10.51 -4.00
CA TRP A 115 8.48 -9.40 -3.61
C TRP A 115 9.87 -9.57 -4.24
N PRO A 116 10.68 -8.49 -4.41
CA PRO A 116 11.99 -8.58 -5.02
C PRO A 116 12.99 -9.33 -4.12
N PRO A 117 14.04 -9.98 -4.71
CA PRO A 117 15.00 -10.77 -3.96
C PRO A 117 16.04 -9.94 -3.20
N ALA A 118 16.13 -8.62 -3.43
CA ALA A 118 17.09 -7.72 -2.83
C ALA A 118 16.51 -6.30 -2.71
N GLU A 119 17.21 -5.45 -1.98
CA GLU A 119 16.85 -4.02 -1.84
C GLU A 119 16.56 -3.37 -3.20
N GLU A 120 15.49 -2.59 -3.24
CA GLU A 120 15.04 -1.90 -4.44
C GLU A 120 15.62 -0.47 -4.47
N PRO A 121 16.51 -0.15 -5.45
CA PRO A 121 17.01 1.21 -5.61
C PRO A 121 15.88 2.21 -5.85
N ALA A 122 16.06 3.46 -5.41
CA ALA A 122 15.05 4.51 -5.58
C ALA A 122 14.55 4.63 -7.03
N ALA A 123 15.45 4.58 -8.01
CA ALA A 123 15.11 4.65 -9.43
C ALA A 123 14.17 3.51 -9.91
N GLN A 124 14.25 2.31 -9.31
CA GLN A 124 13.32 1.23 -9.65
C GLN A 124 11.92 1.50 -9.09
N VAL A 125 11.81 2.02 -7.86
CA VAL A 125 10.53 2.41 -7.27
C VAL A 125 9.89 3.54 -8.08
N GLU A 126 10.68 4.53 -8.48
CA GLU A 126 10.25 5.66 -9.32
C GLU A 126 9.76 5.17 -10.69
N GLY A 127 10.48 4.22 -11.31
CA GLY A 127 10.05 3.58 -12.56
C GLY A 127 8.74 2.82 -12.40
N ARG A 128 8.57 2.07 -11.31
CA ARG A 128 7.33 1.34 -10.97
C ARG A 128 6.17 2.31 -10.71
N ALA A 129 6.43 3.43 -10.03
CA ALA A 129 5.44 4.48 -9.81
C ALA A 129 5.02 5.17 -11.12
N ALA A 130 5.97 5.40 -12.05
CA ALA A 130 5.67 5.95 -13.37
C ALA A 130 4.80 5.01 -14.21
N LEU A 131 5.11 3.70 -14.20
CA LEU A 131 4.31 2.68 -14.85
C LEU A 131 2.88 2.67 -14.30
N PHE A 132 2.73 2.60 -12.98
CA PHE A 132 1.41 2.62 -12.32
C PHE A 132 0.62 3.89 -12.66
N ARG A 133 1.29 5.05 -12.67
CA ARG A 133 0.69 6.33 -13.07
C ARG A 133 0.14 6.27 -14.50
N ALA A 134 0.91 5.72 -15.44
CA ALA A 134 0.51 5.59 -16.83
C ALA A 134 -0.69 4.63 -16.99
N GLU A 135 -0.67 3.49 -16.30
CA GLU A 135 -1.80 2.54 -16.31
C GLU A 135 -3.07 3.19 -15.77
N MET A 136 -2.98 3.92 -14.66
CA MET A 136 -4.14 4.61 -14.08
C MET A 136 -4.64 5.75 -14.97
N ALA A 137 -3.75 6.54 -15.56
CA ALA A 137 -4.13 7.64 -16.47
C ALA A 137 -4.84 7.16 -17.74
N ALA A 138 -4.63 5.90 -18.13
CA ALA A 138 -5.29 5.28 -19.28
C ALA A 138 -6.74 4.82 -18.98
N LEU A 139 -7.17 4.86 -17.73
CA LEU A 139 -8.53 4.47 -17.34
C LEU A 139 -9.45 5.70 -17.28
N ASP A 140 -10.59 5.66 -17.94
CA ASP A 140 -11.58 6.74 -17.89
C ASP A 140 -12.16 6.95 -16.49
N ASP A 141 -12.18 5.89 -15.66
CA ASP A 141 -12.77 5.87 -14.33
C ASP A 141 -11.74 5.86 -13.19
N TRP A 142 -10.49 6.26 -13.45
CA TRP A 142 -9.41 6.28 -12.44
C TRP A 142 -9.77 7.05 -11.16
N ALA A 143 -10.64 8.07 -11.27
CA ALA A 143 -11.07 8.89 -10.14
C ALA A 143 -11.79 8.07 -9.05
N HIS A 144 -12.41 6.94 -9.43
CA HIS A 144 -13.15 6.03 -8.55
C HIS A 144 -12.28 4.90 -7.96
N THR A 145 -10.95 5.03 -8.02
CA THR A 145 -10.01 4.03 -7.51
C THR A 145 -9.44 4.44 -6.17
N LEU A 146 -9.51 3.52 -5.19
CA LEU A 146 -8.73 3.55 -3.97
C LEU A 146 -7.50 2.66 -4.14
N VAL A 147 -6.34 3.15 -3.74
CA VAL A 147 -5.08 2.40 -3.72
C VAL A 147 -4.56 2.33 -2.29
N VAL A 148 -4.50 1.12 -1.72
CA VAL A 148 -3.93 0.91 -0.38
C VAL A 148 -2.49 0.44 -0.52
N SER A 149 -1.56 1.27 -0.07
CA SER A 149 -0.13 1.12 -0.33
C SER A 149 0.71 1.61 0.87
N HIS A 150 1.94 2.03 0.62
CA HIS A 150 2.99 2.24 1.59
C HIS A 150 3.66 3.61 1.42
N TRP A 151 4.44 4.00 2.42
CA TRP A 151 5.11 5.29 2.43
C TRP A 151 6.03 5.50 1.23
N GLY A 152 6.92 4.53 0.93
CA GLY A 152 7.90 4.69 -0.14
C GLY A 152 7.26 4.73 -1.53
N PHE A 153 6.26 3.88 -1.80
CA PHE A 153 5.56 3.91 -3.09
C PHE A 153 4.74 5.19 -3.26
N ILE A 154 4.00 5.64 -2.23
CA ILE A 154 3.23 6.89 -2.27
C ILE A 154 4.18 8.09 -2.45
N MET A 155 5.34 8.09 -1.77
CA MET A 155 6.37 9.10 -1.95
C MET A 155 6.88 9.14 -3.40
N ALA A 156 7.21 7.98 -3.99
CA ALA A 156 7.65 7.88 -5.39
C ALA A 156 6.58 8.39 -6.37
N LEU A 157 5.32 8.11 -6.06
CA LEU A 157 4.19 8.46 -6.92
C LEU A 157 3.84 9.95 -6.87
N THR A 158 4.01 10.61 -5.72
CA THR A 158 3.45 11.93 -5.43
C THR A 158 4.45 12.98 -4.94
N GLY A 159 5.64 12.56 -4.50
CA GLY A 159 6.61 13.42 -3.80
C GLY A 159 6.16 13.83 -2.39
N ARG A 160 5.07 13.25 -1.86
CA ARG A 160 4.47 13.64 -0.57
C ARG A 160 4.59 12.53 0.47
N SER A 161 4.96 12.90 1.69
CA SER A 161 4.93 12.00 2.84
C SER A 161 3.52 11.91 3.42
N VAL A 162 3.10 10.70 3.81
CA VAL A 162 1.76 10.38 4.32
C VAL A 162 1.92 9.57 5.61
N ALA A 163 1.19 9.91 6.67
CA ALA A 163 1.20 9.17 7.92
C ALA A 163 0.45 7.82 7.81
N ASN A 164 0.64 6.92 8.78
CA ASN A 164 -0.09 5.65 8.82
C ASN A 164 -1.61 5.88 8.93
N GLY A 165 -2.39 5.24 8.07
CA GLY A 165 -3.83 5.39 7.99
C GLY A 165 -4.31 6.70 7.35
N GLU A 166 -3.40 7.55 6.91
CA GLU A 166 -3.73 8.79 6.20
C GLU A 166 -3.94 8.54 4.70
N SER A 167 -4.85 9.28 4.10
CA SER A 167 -5.11 9.26 2.65
C SER A 167 -4.86 10.62 2.01
N LEU A 168 -4.53 10.59 0.72
CA LEU A 168 -4.43 11.77 -0.12
C LEU A 168 -5.08 11.53 -1.49
N GLU A 169 -5.56 12.59 -2.11
CA GLU A 169 -6.04 12.55 -3.49
C GLU A 169 -4.89 12.79 -4.47
N MET A 170 -4.93 12.09 -5.58
CA MET A 170 -3.97 12.20 -6.67
C MET A 170 -4.67 12.14 -8.02
N ASP A 171 -4.25 13.00 -8.92
CA ASP A 171 -4.57 12.93 -10.35
C ASP A 171 -3.39 12.26 -11.09
N PRO A 172 -3.58 11.08 -11.70
CA PRO A 172 -2.51 10.38 -12.41
C PRO A 172 -2.11 11.10 -13.72
N THR A 173 -2.96 11.99 -14.24
CA THR A 173 -2.69 12.76 -15.47
C THR A 173 -1.88 14.04 -15.19
N ALA A 174 -1.84 14.49 -13.93
CA ALA A 174 -1.01 15.63 -13.52
C ALA A 174 0.50 15.32 -13.67
N PRO A 175 1.36 16.34 -13.80
CA PRO A 175 2.80 16.12 -13.87
C PRO A 175 3.35 15.29 -12.70
N ALA A 176 4.27 14.36 -13.00
CA ALA A 176 4.99 13.63 -11.97
C ALA A 176 5.86 14.58 -11.13
N PRO A 177 6.19 14.24 -9.87
CA PRO A 177 7.08 15.06 -9.06
C PRO A 177 8.44 15.23 -9.73
N ALA A 178 8.94 16.45 -9.80
CA ALA A 178 10.22 16.78 -10.46
C ALA A 178 11.43 16.20 -9.70
N ALA A 179 11.30 16.02 -8.38
CA ALA A 179 12.31 15.41 -7.52
C ALA A 179 11.64 14.77 -6.31
N ILE A 180 12.20 13.66 -5.85
CA ILE A 180 11.69 12.91 -4.69
C ILE A 180 12.72 12.99 -3.56
N SER A 181 12.29 13.48 -2.40
CA SER A 181 13.12 13.50 -1.19
C SER A 181 12.86 12.25 -0.36
N TRP A 182 13.77 11.28 -0.42
CA TRP A 182 13.68 9.99 0.29
C TRP A 182 14.02 10.10 1.79
N ARG A 183 13.68 11.20 2.43
CA ARG A 183 13.86 11.36 3.88
C ARG A 183 12.62 10.86 4.60
N HIS A 184 12.78 9.77 5.33
CA HIS A 184 11.72 9.27 6.22
C HIS A 184 11.55 10.25 7.41
N PRO A 185 10.32 10.65 7.75
CA PRO A 185 10.06 11.54 8.88
C PRO A 185 10.47 10.95 10.24
#